data_2cb02584b723fd4baf3c1faf13e2f3a3
#
_entry.id   2cb02584b723fd4baf3c1faf13e2f3a3
#
_cell.length_a   1.000
_cell.length_b   1.000
_cell.length_c   1.000
_cell.angle_alpha   90.00
_cell.angle_beta   90.00
_cell.angle_gamma   90.00
#
_symmetry.space_group_name_H-M   'P 1'
#
loop_
_entity.id
_entity.type
_entity.pdbx_description
1 polymer ?
#
loop_
_entity_poly.entity_id
_entity_poly.type
_entity_poly.pdbx_seq_one_letter_code
_entity_poly.pdbx_strand_id
1 'polypeptide(L)'
;MISRIVLQNFKRFTSTEILCNDGKNIFIGENGAGKSTLLQAIGLVLSGSHSQIEKVSLASLMNSTAVSKFLAENGNFKQLPETFIELYFDENNPEIAANYKIEGVHNSKKIKAYGICLKITPNSDYRQEIQEILTGNAWNVFPYEFYKVEFLTFAGESYFSHSKPFKFLYSTVNTSLIDTNQETRKRIDEVYLSSINETNRAKVNNKYRESSLSFIKALRDDNLIESVDSEFKLHFEESERTFRDTISAAKNGVDIKNLGQGEKVLLGVENSYKSLKDRVKILLIEEPENHLSYLNLQKLVNTLSEDTNVQVFIGTHSNMITARLGVDNLIFVNEGQTSKVTDLSPDTVKFFKKSTNQNLLNFILSKKVILVEGNAEYILMEKFFEVIHSEDASNCGVAIISVDGLSFKRYLEIAKGFSDKKVAVITDNDGDYQSKVLDRYSEYESYDNIKVFSDSNDTNRTFEVCLYNKNSDLIDPLGIALTDNIQEFMLREKAEFALRLLTKFNDNDSLQESFNIPDYIKEAIEWVKND
;
A
#
# COMPACT_ATOMS: atom_id res chain seq x y z
N MET A 1 -5.53 -19.64 -0.86
CA MET A 1 -6.15 -19.70 0.49
C MET A 1 -7.36 -18.79 0.56
N ILE A 2 -7.26 -17.44 0.74
CA ILE A 2 -8.37 -16.52 0.45
C ILE A 2 -8.38 -16.31 -1.05
N SER A 3 -9.43 -16.76 -1.73
CA SER A 3 -9.58 -16.62 -3.18
C SER A 3 -10.32 -15.36 -3.57
N ARG A 4 -11.21 -14.88 -2.67
CA ARG A 4 -12.07 -13.73 -2.94
C ARG A 4 -12.49 -13.03 -1.65
N ILE A 5 -12.60 -11.72 -1.71
CA ILE A 5 -13.12 -10.85 -0.65
C ILE A 5 -14.34 -10.13 -1.20
N VAL A 6 -15.43 -10.11 -0.45
CA VAL A 6 -16.64 -9.32 -0.78
C VAL A 6 -16.93 -8.37 0.36
N LEU A 7 -17.10 -7.11 0.03
CA LEU A 7 -17.45 -6.03 0.96
C LEU A 7 -18.77 -5.40 0.54
N GLN A 8 -19.66 -5.20 1.49
CA GLN A 8 -20.92 -4.49 1.30
C GLN A 8 -21.09 -3.46 2.42
N ASN A 9 -21.30 -2.20 2.06
CA ASN A 9 -21.49 -1.08 2.99
C ASN A 9 -20.47 -1.00 4.14
N PHE A 10 -19.20 -1.34 3.86
CA PHE A 10 -18.13 -1.31 4.83
C PHE A 10 -17.24 -0.08 4.64
N LYS A 11 -17.27 0.84 5.60
CA LYS A 11 -16.56 2.12 5.54
C LYS A 11 -16.83 2.83 4.20
N ARG A 12 -15.80 3.06 3.38
CA ARG A 12 -15.96 3.67 2.05
C ARG A 12 -16.41 2.71 0.95
N PHE A 13 -16.39 1.41 1.20
CA PHE A 13 -16.78 0.40 0.21
C PHE A 13 -18.29 0.19 0.26
N THR A 14 -18.98 0.60 -0.81
CA THR A 14 -20.44 0.38 -0.94
C THR A 14 -20.73 -1.06 -1.37
N SER A 15 -20.07 -1.51 -2.44
CA SER A 15 -20.13 -2.89 -2.92
C SER A 15 -18.86 -3.18 -3.72
N THR A 16 -18.04 -4.09 -3.25
CA THR A 16 -16.75 -4.40 -3.86
C THR A 16 -16.42 -5.87 -3.76
N GLU A 17 -15.99 -6.45 -4.85
CA GLU A 17 -15.51 -7.83 -4.94
C GLU A 17 -14.06 -7.83 -5.42
N ILE A 18 -13.18 -8.52 -4.69
CA ILE A 18 -11.76 -8.58 -4.96
C ILE A 18 -11.35 -10.03 -5.15
N LEU A 19 -10.83 -10.37 -6.33
CA LEU A 19 -10.20 -11.66 -6.56
C LEU A 19 -8.76 -11.62 -6.06
N CYS A 20 -8.40 -12.55 -5.19
CA CYS A 20 -7.07 -12.62 -4.57
C CYS A 20 -6.15 -13.59 -5.31
N ASN A 21 -4.86 -13.32 -5.27
CA ASN A 21 -3.82 -14.24 -5.69
C ASN A 21 -3.45 -15.18 -4.52
N ASP A 22 -3.03 -16.39 -4.81
CA ASP A 22 -2.68 -17.38 -3.77
C ASP A 22 -1.46 -16.98 -2.92
N GLY A 23 -0.52 -16.24 -3.49
CA GLY A 23 0.69 -15.81 -2.80
C GLY A 23 0.59 -14.38 -2.27
N LYS A 24 0.70 -13.40 -3.15
CA LYS A 24 0.84 -11.98 -2.78
C LYS A 24 -0.31 -11.15 -3.34
N ASN A 25 -0.79 -10.23 -2.53
CA ASN A 25 -1.84 -9.28 -2.87
C ASN A 25 -1.40 -7.90 -2.37
N ILE A 26 -1.12 -6.97 -3.27
CA ILE A 26 -0.54 -5.68 -2.95
C ILE A 26 -1.58 -4.61 -3.26
N PHE A 27 -2.16 -4.04 -2.20
CA PHE A 27 -3.10 -2.93 -2.31
C PHE A 27 -2.33 -1.62 -2.50
N ILE A 28 -2.55 -0.99 -3.65
CA ILE A 28 -1.97 0.31 -3.99
C ILE A 28 -3.08 1.32 -4.26
N GLY A 29 -2.82 2.59 -4.03
CA GLY A 29 -3.79 3.68 -4.21
C GLY A 29 -3.35 4.91 -3.45
N GLU A 30 -4.04 6.03 -3.65
CA GLU A 30 -3.77 7.28 -2.93
C GLU A 30 -3.99 7.15 -1.42
N ASN A 31 -3.53 8.18 -0.67
CA ASN A 31 -3.82 8.29 0.75
C ASN A 31 -5.34 8.35 0.97
N GLY A 32 -5.80 7.53 1.91
CA GLY A 32 -7.23 7.44 2.16
C GLY A 32 -8.02 6.61 1.13
N ALA A 33 -7.45 6.03 0.07
CA ALA A 33 -8.16 5.22 -0.93
C ALA A 33 -8.90 4.01 -0.36
N GLY A 34 -8.44 3.46 0.79
CA GLY A 34 -9.09 2.33 1.46
C GLY A 34 -8.19 1.10 1.66
N LYS A 35 -6.87 1.21 1.41
CA LYS A 35 -5.91 0.09 1.60
C LYS A 35 -5.95 -0.47 3.02
N SER A 36 -5.81 0.39 4.03
CA SER A 36 -5.92 0.01 5.45
C SER A 36 -7.29 -0.58 5.80
N THR A 37 -8.34 -0.08 5.15
CA THR A 37 -9.70 -0.58 5.32
C THR A 37 -9.83 -2.03 4.83
N LEU A 38 -9.19 -2.38 3.72
CA LEU A 38 -9.18 -3.77 3.21
C LEU A 38 -8.42 -4.70 4.15
N LEU A 39 -7.25 -4.30 4.62
CA LEU A 39 -6.49 -5.08 5.60
C LEU A 39 -7.27 -5.26 6.91
N GLN A 40 -7.93 -4.19 7.38
CA GLN A 40 -8.79 -4.24 8.55
C GLN A 40 -9.99 -5.18 8.35
N ALA A 41 -10.64 -5.14 7.19
CA ALA A 41 -11.75 -6.05 6.87
C ALA A 41 -11.34 -7.52 6.98
N ILE A 42 -10.21 -7.89 6.37
CA ILE A 42 -9.66 -9.25 6.45
C ILE A 42 -9.37 -9.62 7.91
N GLY A 43 -8.66 -8.74 8.63
CA GLY A 43 -8.28 -8.97 10.03
C GLY A 43 -9.48 -9.12 10.97
N LEU A 44 -10.52 -8.31 10.82
CA LEU A 44 -11.74 -8.38 11.64
C LEU A 44 -12.43 -9.73 11.46
N VAL A 45 -12.68 -10.17 10.23
CA VAL A 45 -13.33 -11.46 9.95
C VAL A 45 -12.49 -12.62 10.48
N LEU A 46 -11.18 -12.64 10.20
CA LEU A 46 -10.29 -13.69 10.71
C LEU A 46 -10.17 -13.70 12.24
N SER A 47 -10.41 -12.57 12.90
CA SER A 47 -10.33 -12.47 14.37
C SER A 47 -11.47 -13.19 15.09
N GLY A 48 -12.70 -13.10 14.59
CA GLY A 48 -13.91 -13.54 15.28
C GLY A 48 -14.14 -12.82 16.62
N SER A 49 -13.64 -11.57 16.77
CA SER A 49 -13.58 -10.87 18.05
C SER A 49 -14.58 -9.73 18.15
N HIS A 50 -15.62 -9.90 18.94
CA HIS A 50 -16.58 -8.84 19.26
C HIS A 50 -15.93 -7.65 19.95
N SER A 51 -14.95 -7.87 20.83
CA SER A 51 -14.24 -6.78 21.52
C SER A 51 -13.43 -5.89 20.57
N GLN A 52 -12.96 -6.41 19.42
CA GLN A 52 -12.32 -5.59 18.39
C GLN A 52 -13.36 -4.70 17.68
N ILE A 53 -14.56 -5.19 17.44
CA ILE A 53 -15.66 -4.41 16.85
C ILE A 53 -16.07 -3.27 17.81
N GLU A 54 -16.24 -3.57 19.09
CA GLU A 54 -16.61 -2.58 20.12
C GLU A 54 -15.58 -1.45 20.22
N LYS A 55 -14.28 -1.77 20.18
CA LYS A 55 -13.19 -0.77 20.21
C LYS A 55 -13.24 0.19 19.02
N VAL A 56 -13.65 -0.28 17.85
CA VAL A 56 -13.68 0.52 16.62
C VAL A 56 -14.99 1.30 16.47
N SER A 57 -16.08 0.87 17.10
CA SER A 57 -17.48 1.30 17.00
C SER A 57 -18.17 0.95 15.68
N LEU A 58 -19.46 0.63 15.74
CA LEU A 58 -20.26 0.29 14.54
C LEU A 58 -20.39 1.46 13.58
N ALA A 59 -20.54 2.67 14.09
CA ALA A 59 -20.64 3.89 13.29
C ALA A 59 -19.41 4.10 12.37
N SER A 60 -18.23 3.71 12.82
CA SER A 60 -17.00 3.83 12.02
C SER A 60 -16.80 2.67 11.04
N LEU A 61 -17.51 1.56 11.19
CA LEU A 61 -17.42 0.38 10.30
C LEU A 61 -18.45 0.42 9.18
N MET A 62 -19.62 1.00 9.41
CA MET A 62 -20.66 1.11 8.41
C MET A 62 -20.39 2.23 7.41
N ASN A 63 -20.87 2.07 6.18
CA ASN A 63 -20.70 3.07 5.13
C ASN A 63 -21.54 4.32 5.41
N SER A 64 -20.88 5.46 5.58
CA SER A 64 -21.53 6.74 5.90
C SER A 64 -22.49 7.21 4.81
N THR A 65 -22.17 6.95 3.53
CA THR A 65 -23.03 7.31 2.39
C THR A 65 -24.34 6.51 2.42
N ALA A 66 -24.25 5.19 2.71
CA ALA A 66 -25.43 4.35 2.82
C ALA A 66 -26.34 4.75 4.01
N VAL A 67 -25.71 5.11 5.14
CA VAL A 67 -26.43 5.64 6.32
C VAL A 67 -27.08 6.99 6.01
N SER A 68 -26.34 7.93 5.42
CA SER A 68 -26.87 9.26 5.06
C SER A 68 -28.00 9.17 4.03
N LYS A 69 -27.88 8.29 3.04
CA LYS A 69 -28.95 8.04 2.06
C LYS A 69 -30.21 7.50 2.73
N PHE A 70 -30.07 6.51 3.62
CA PHE A 70 -31.18 5.95 4.38
C PHE A 70 -31.92 7.03 5.20
N LEU A 71 -31.18 7.90 5.89
CA LEU A 71 -31.76 9.00 6.66
C LEU A 71 -32.45 10.03 5.78
N ALA A 72 -31.87 10.40 4.64
CA ALA A 72 -32.46 11.36 3.70
C ALA A 72 -33.75 10.85 3.04
N GLU A 73 -33.85 9.56 2.80
CA GLU A 73 -35.01 8.91 2.18
C GLU A 73 -36.13 8.56 3.19
N ASN A 74 -35.94 8.85 4.49
CA ASN A 74 -36.84 8.44 5.57
C ASN A 74 -37.16 6.93 5.51
N GLY A 75 -36.12 6.12 5.38
CA GLY A 75 -36.24 4.70 5.16
C GLY A 75 -36.95 3.96 6.31
N ASN A 76 -37.57 2.83 5.99
CA ASN A 76 -38.21 1.96 6.96
C ASN A 76 -37.29 0.85 7.43
N PHE A 77 -37.72 0.03 8.43
CA PHE A 77 -36.91 -1.06 8.98
C PHE A 77 -36.32 -2.02 7.95
N LYS A 78 -37.02 -2.29 6.85
CA LYS A 78 -36.54 -3.20 5.80
C LYS A 78 -35.47 -2.59 4.90
N GLN A 79 -35.31 -1.28 4.93
CA GLN A 79 -34.37 -0.52 4.12
C GLN A 79 -33.12 -0.13 4.92
N LEU A 80 -33.04 -0.50 6.20
CA LEU A 80 -31.87 -0.27 7.02
C LEU A 80 -30.64 -0.88 6.34
N PRO A 81 -29.56 -0.13 6.17
CA PRO A 81 -28.34 -0.63 5.54
C PRO A 81 -27.71 -1.76 6.35
N GLU A 82 -27.38 -2.83 5.68
CA GLU A 82 -26.66 -3.97 6.26
C GLU A 82 -25.20 -3.92 5.78
N THR A 83 -24.29 -4.34 6.63
CA THR A 83 -22.86 -4.43 6.29
C THR A 83 -22.41 -5.88 6.35
N PHE A 84 -21.71 -6.33 5.30
CA PHE A 84 -21.06 -7.65 5.33
C PHE A 84 -19.63 -7.58 4.83
N ILE A 85 -18.82 -8.46 5.38
CA ILE A 85 -17.48 -8.77 4.91
C ILE A 85 -17.40 -10.28 4.77
N GLU A 86 -17.18 -10.78 3.56
CA GLU A 86 -17.08 -12.20 3.27
C GLU A 86 -15.67 -12.55 2.77
N LEU A 87 -15.09 -13.58 3.34
CA LEU A 87 -13.84 -14.18 2.89
C LEU A 87 -14.12 -15.57 2.33
N TYR A 88 -13.94 -15.71 1.02
CA TYR A 88 -14.03 -16.98 0.34
C TYR A 88 -12.66 -17.65 0.32
N PHE A 89 -12.62 -18.92 0.61
CA PHE A 89 -11.41 -19.73 0.58
C PHE A 89 -11.33 -20.56 -0.70
N ASP A 90 -10.12 -20.86 -1.13
CA ASP A 90 -9.86 -21.69 -2.31
C ASP A 90 -10.18 -23.15 -2.03
N GLU A 91 -11.14 -23.71 -2.76
CA GLU A 91 -11.58 -25.10 -2.67
C GLU A 91 -10.51 -26.11 -3.13
N ASN A 92 -9.53 -25.67 -3.94
CA ASN A 92 -8.43 -26.53 -4.36
C ASN A 92 -7.38 -26.75 -3.25
N ASN A 93 -7.45 -26.00 -2.16
CA ASN A 93 -6.59 -26.21 -1.00
C ASN A 93 -7.08 -27.41 -0.17
N PRO A 94 -6.31 -28.49 0.00
CA PRO A 94 -6.75 -29.71 0.67
C PRO A 94 -7.20 -29.49 2.13
N GLU A 95 -6.59 -28.54 2.85
CA GLU A 95 -6.96 -28.22 4.24
C GLU A 95 -8.33 -27.51 4.29
N ILE A 96 -8.65 -26.72 3.27
CA ILE A 96 -9.93 -26.04 3.14
C ILE A 96 -11.01 -27.02 2.68
N ALA A 97 -10.76 -27.80 1.62
CA ALA A 97 -11.70 -28.78 1.07
C ALA A 97 -12.14 -29.85 2.08
N ALA A 98 -11.27 -30.20 3.03
CA ALA A 98 -11.57 -31.14 4.09
C ALA A 98 -12.41 -30.54 5.24
N ASN A 99 -12.66 -29.23 5.23
CA ASN A 99 -13.33 -28.53 6.33
C ASN A 99 -14.80 -28.23 6.04
N TYR A 100 -15.67 -29.20 6.34
CA TYR A 100 -17.13 -29.06 6.15
C TYR A 100 -17.78 -27.95 6.99
N LYS A 101 -17.13 -27.46 8.06
CA LYS A 101 -17.67 -26.40 8.93
C LYS A 101 -17.73 -25.03 8.26
N ILE A 102 -16.97 -24.84 7.19
CA ILE A 102 -16.94 -23.59 6.44
C ILE A 102 -17.54 -23.72 5.03
N GLU A 103 -18.04 -24.90 4.67
CA GLU A 103 -18.69 -25.16 3.38
C GLU A 103 -20.19 -24.91 3.46
N GLY A 104 -20.73 -24.03 2.63
CA GLY A 104 -22.17 -23.80 2.61
C GLY A 104 -22.61 -22.67 1.68
N VAL A 105 -23.87 -22.24 1.87
CA VAL A 105 -24.54 -21.25 1.01
C VAL A 105 -24.89 -19.95 1.74
N HIS A 106 -24.46 -19.78 2.99
CA HIS A 106 -24.75 -18.58 3.79
C HIS A 106 -23.81 -17.42 3.44
N ASN A 107 -23.74 -17.08 2.16
CA ASN A 107 -23.03 -15.94 1.60
C ASN A 107 -23.97 -15.07 0.76
N SER A 108 -23.52 -13.86 0.40
CA SER A 108 -24.32 -12.87 -0.34
C SER A 108 -24.82 -13.39 -1.70
N LYS A 109 -24.03 -14.24 -2.37
CA LYS A 109 -24.36 -14.84 -3.67
C LYS A 109 -25.23 -16.10 -3.56
N LYS A 110 -25.43 -16.63 -2.35
CA LYS A 110 -26.15 -17.89 -2.08
C LYS A 110 -25.64 -19.09 -2.89
N ILE A 111 -24.33 -19.11 -3.15
CA ILE A 111 -23.64 -20.20 -3.84
C ILE A 111 -22.95 -21.12 -2.85
N LYS A 112 -22.83 -22.40 -3.20
CA LYS A 112 -22.05 -23.35 -2.41
C LYS A 112 -20.57 -22.99 -2.53
N ALA A 113 -19.94 -22.63 -1.40
CA ALA A 113 -18.55 -22.20 -1.33
C ALA A 113 -17.98 -22.41 0.08
N TYR A 114 -16.66 -22.35 0.19
CA TYR A 114 -15.94 -22.37 1.46
C TYR A 114 -15.67 -20.94 1.92
N GLY A 115 -16.05 -20.58 3.13
CA GLY A 115 -15.79 -19.22 3.60
C GLY A 115 -16.36 -18.90 4.97
N ILE A 116 -16.08 -17.68 5.39
CA ILE A 116 -16.53 -17.07 6.64
C ILE A 116 -16.96 -15.63 6.38
N CYS A 117 -17.82 -15.10 7.23
CA CYS A 117 -18.28 -13.72 7.10
C CYS A 117 -18.47 -13.03 8.45
N LEU A 118 -18.35 -11.70 8.42
CA LEU A 118 -18.85 -10.79 9.45
C LEU A 118 -20.11 -10.13 8.90
N LYS A 119 -21.20 -10.16 9.67
CA LYS A 119 -22.45 -9.48 9.37
C LYS A 119 -22.78 -8.48 10.46
N ILE A 120 -23.15 -7.28 10.05
CA ILE A 120 -23.68 -6.22 10.93
C ILE A 120 -25.06 -5.88 10.37
N THR A 121 -26.10 -6.33 11.06
CA THR A 121 -27.49 -6.25 10.60
C THR A 121 -28.41 -5.72 11.69
N PRO A 122 -29.55 -5.09 11.33
CA PRO A 122 -30.55 -4.70 12.31
C PRO A 122 -31.01 -5.92 13.12
N ASN A 123 -31.08 -5.79 14.44
CA ASN A 123 -31.59 -6.86 15.28
C ASN A 123 -33.11 -6.90 15.22
N SER A 124 -33.66 -8.00 14.69
CA SER A 124 -35.10 -8.20 14.57
C SER A 124 -35.86 -8.22 15.92
N ASP A 125 -35.14 -8.50 17.01
CA ASP A 125 -35.72 -8.54 18.35
C ASP A 125 -36.12 -7.13 18.83
N TYR A 126 -35.46 -6.09 18.33
CA TYR A 126 -35.72 -4.68 18.62
C TYR A 126 -36.50 -3.99 17.50
N ARG A 127 -37.27 -4.73 16.72
CA ARG A 127 -37.96 -4.16 15.55
C ARG A 127 -38.97 -3.07 15.92
N GLN A 128 -39.65 -3.20 17.04
CA GLN A 128 -40.64 -2.20 17.51
C GLN A 128 -39.92 -0.91 17.92
N GLU A 129 -38.88 -1.03 18.72
CA GLU A 129 -38.06 0.09 19.20
C GLU A 129 -37.43 0.85 18.04
N ILE A 130 -36.89 0.14 17.05
CA ILE A 130 -36.32 0.76 15.84
C ILE A 130 -37.43 1.49 15.07
N GLN A 131 -38.62 0.91 14.92
CA GLN A 131 -39.73 1.57 14.22
C GLN A 131 -40.22 2.81 14.97
N GLU A 132 -40.27 2.80 16.28
CA GLU A 132 -40.60 3.98 17.10
C GLU A 132 -39.59 5.10 16.91
N ILE A 133 -38.28 4.78 16.89
CA ILE A 133 -37.22 5.73 16.60
C ILE A 133 -37.35 6.30 15.20
N LEU A 134 -37.60 5.45 14.20
CA LEU A 134 -37.74 5.89 12.80
C LEU A 134 -39.01 6.70 12.54
N THR A 135 -40.05 6.58 13.33
CA THR A 135 -41.30 7.35 13.22
C THR A 135 -41.36 8.59 14.10
N GLY A 136 -40.51 8.69 15.11
CA GLY A 136 -40.39 9.85 16.00
C GLY A 136 -39.70 11.04 15.36
N ASN A 137 -40.14 12.27 15.67
CA ASN A 137 -39.66 13.50 15.02
C ASN A 137 -38.29 14.03 15.45
N ALA A 138 -37.53 13.34 16.30
CA ALA A 138 -36.27 13.88 16.88
C ALA A 138 -34.97 13.30 16.26
N TRP A 139 -35.00 12.84 15.02
CA TRP A 139 -34.15 11.75 14.65
C TRP A 139 -33.32 11.92 13.40
N ASN A 140 -32.52 12.78 13.41
CA ASN A 140 -31.33 12.69 12.55
C ASN A 140 -30.26 11.75 13.13
N VAL A 141 -30.67 10.76 13.96
CA VAL A 141 -29.76 9.82 14.62
C VAL A 141 -30.02 8.41 14.10
N PHE A 142 -29.00 7.79 13.55
CA PHE A 142 -29.07 6.41 13.05
C PHE A 142 -28.97 5.42 14.24
N PRO A 143 -29.83 4.36 14.31
CA PRO A 143 -29.95 3.50 15.47
C PRO A 143 -28.88 2.40 15.52
N TYR A 144 -27.60 2.75 15.61
CA TYR A 144 -26.48 1.79 15.66
C TYR A 144 -26.59 0.80 16.82
N GLU A 145 -27.14 1.21 17.95
CA GLU A 145 -27.26 0.45 19.18
C GLU A 145 -28.16 -0.79 19.03
N PHE A 146 -29.02 -0.80 18.03
CA PHE A 146 -29.95 -1.88 17.73
C PHE A 146 -29.47 -2.80 16.62
N TYR A 147 -28.19 -2.69 16.25
CA TYR A 147 -27.56 -3.61 15.31
C TYR A 147 -26.88 -4.74 16.05
N LYS A 148 -26.97 -5.94 15.47
CA LYS A 148 -26.22 -7.12 15.92
C LYS A 148 -25.02 -7.38 15.04
N VAL A 149 -23.98 -7.92 15.65
CA VAL A 149 -22.75 -8.35 14.99
C VAL A 149 -22.65 -9.86 15.06
N GLU A 150 -22.51 -10.51 13.94
CA GLU A 150 -22.43 -11.97 13.84
C GLU A 150 -21.21 -12.38 13.03
N PHE A 151 -20.41 -13.29 13.57
CA PHE A 151 -19.36 -13.99 12.86
C PHE A 151 -19.87 -15.38 12.47
N LEU A 152 -20.04 -15.63 11.17
CA LEU A 152 -20.66 -16.84 10.66
C LEU A 152 -19.77 -17.53 9.63
N THR A 153 -19.82 -18.86 9.60
CA THR A 153 -19.29 -19.63 8.48
C THR A 153 -20.32 -19.68 7.35
N PHE A 154 -19.92 -20.07 6.15
CA PHE A 154 -20.88 -20.30 5.07
C PHE A 154 -21.79 -21.52 5.30
N ALA A 155 -21.40 -22.42 6.23
CA ALA A 155 -22.31 -23.46 6.75
C ALA A 155 -23.42 -22.88 7.64
N GLY A 156 -23.34 -21.62 8.09
CA GLY A 156 -24.32 -21.00 8.99
C GLY A 156 -23.97 -21.14 10.47
N GLU A 157 -22.82 -21.70 10.82
CA GLU A 157 -22.36 -21.84 12.20
C GLU A 157 -21.69 -20.53 12.69
N SER A 158 -22.00 -20.12 13.93
CA SER A 158 -21.31 -18.99 14.57
C SER A 158 -19.91 -19.39 15.02
N TYR A 159 -18.94 -18.46 14.90
CA TYR A 159 -17.60 -18.65 15.44
C TYR A 159 -17.12 -17.42 16.23
N PHE A 160 -16.13 -17.64 17.09
CA PHE A 160 -15.57 -16.64 18.00
C PHE A 160 -14.05 -16.72 18.03
N SER A 161 -13.39 -15.72 18.59
CA SER A 161 -11.93 -15.65 18.68
C SER A 161 -11.27 -16.89 19.32
N HIS A 162 -11.93 -17.50 20.29
CA HIS A 162 -11.47 -18.72 21.00
C HIS A 162 -11.97 -20.02 20.38
N SER A 163 -12.93 -19.97 19.44
CA SER A 163 -13.53 -21.16 18.78
C SER A 163 -13.63 -20.90 17.28
N LYS A 164 -12.48 -20.91 16.60
CA LYS A 164 -12.41 -20.67 15.16
C LYS A 164 -12.68 -21.94 14.37
N PRO A 165 -13.34 -21.84 13.21
CA PRO A 165 -13.61 -23.00 12.35
C PRO A 165 -12.40 -23.47 11.55
N PHE A 166 -11.22 -22.82 11.69
CA PHE A 166 -9.99 -23.13 10.99
C PHE A 166 -8.80 -23.18 11.97
N LYS A 167 -7.75 -23.94 11.61
CA LYS A 167 -6.57 -24.16 12.45
C LYS A 167 -5.39 -23.24 12.12
N PHE A 168 -5.40 -22.61 10.94
CA PHE A 168 -4.32 -21.70 10.55
C PHE A 168 -4.39 -20.39 11.34
N LEU A 169 -3.23 -19.80 11.55
CA LEU A 169 -3.09 -18.49 12.17
C LEU A 169 -2.94 -17.41 11.10
N TYR A 170 -3.36 -16.22 11.43
CA TYR A 170 -3.02 -15.01 10.70
C TYR A 170 -2.22 -14.07 11.59
N SER A 171 -1.39 -13.24 11.00
CA SER A 171 -0.65 -12.19 11.69
C SER A 171 -0.88 -10.86 11.00
N THR A 172 -1.10 -9.81 11.79
CA THR A 172 -1.19 -8.44 11.30
C THR A 172 0.02 -7.68 11.79
N VAL A 173 0.75 -7.09 10.86
CA VAL A 173 1.90 -6.23 11.13
C VAL A 173 1.58 -4.83 10.60
N ASN A 174 1.24 -3.92 11.51
CA ASN A 174 1.15 -2.50 11.20
C ASN A 174 2.44 -1.84 11.68
N THR A 175 3.28 -1.41 10.75
CA THR A 175 4.61 -0.86 11.07
C THR A 175 4.51 0.45 11.85
N SER A 176 3.43 1.22 11.66
CA SER A 176 3.16 2.46 12.40
C SER A 176 2.70 2.22 13.84
N LEU A 177 2.11 1.04 14.12
CA LEU A 177 1.55 0.68 15.43
C LEU A 177 2.37 -0.40 16.16
N ILE A 178 3.49 -0.85 15.58
CA ILE A 178 4.36 -1.83 16.26
C ILE A 178 4.85 -1.22 17.58
N ASP A 179 4.43 -1.81 18.69
CA ASP A 179 5.08 -1.57 19.96
C ASP A 179 6.47 -2.20 19.95
N THR A 180 7.44 -1.40 19.51
CA THR A 180 8.83 -1.83 19.37
C THR A 180 9.44 -2.28 20.70
N ASN A 181 8.91 -1.82 21.83
CA ASN A 181 9.34 -2.27 23.15
C ASN A 181 8.81 -3.69 23.42
N GLN A 182 7.56 -3.97 23.07
CA GLN A 182 6.97 -5.29 23.21
C GLN A 182 7.67 -6.31 22.29
N GLU A 183 7.94 -5.97 21.04
CA GLU A 183 8.64 -6.86 20.11
C GLU A 183 10.11 -7.09 20.53
N THR A 184 10.77 -6.05 20.99
CA THR A 184 12.11 -6.17 21.59
C THR A 184 12.09 -7.12 22.80
N ARG A 185 11.08 -7.00 23.66
CA ARG A 185 10.90 -7.88 24.82
C ARG A 185 10.66 -9.33 24.40
N LYS A 186 9.78 -9.60 23.45
CA LYS A 186 9.55 -10.93 22.89
C LYS A 186 10.87 -11.56 22.41
N ARG A 187 11.70 -10.79 21.70
CA ARG A 187 12.98 -11.30 21.19
C ARG A 187 13.98 -11.63 22.30
N ILE A 188 14.06 -10.78 23.33
CA ILE A 188 14.86 -11.07 24.53
C ILE A 188 14.41 -12.40 25.17
N ASP A 189 13.08 -12.56 25.28
CA ASP A 189 12.48 -13.75 25.86
C ASP A 189 12.79 -15.01 25.05
N GLU A 190 12.72 -14.94 23.72
CA GLU A 190 13.10 -16.06 22.83
C GLU A 190 14.56 -16.45 23.00
N VAL A 191 15.46 -15.47 23.01
CA VAL A 191 16.89 -15.69 23.24
C VAL A 191 17.12 -16.32 24.61
N TYR A 192 16.48 -15.83 25.66
CA TYR A 192 16.55 -16.37 27.00
C TYR A 192 16.05 -17.82 27.06
N LEU A 193 14.87 -18.09 26.47
CA LEU A 193 14.27 -19.41 26.48
C LEU A 193 15.08 -20.45 25.68
N SER A 194 15.74 -20.02 24.60
CA SER A 194 16.61 -20.88 23.80
C SER A 194 18.00 -21.13 24.43
N SER A 195 18.48 -20.18 25.25
CA SER A 195 19.81 -20.23 25.86
C SER A 195 19.85 -21.03 27.17
N ILE A 196 18.71 -21.18 27.87
CA ILE A 196 18.67 -21.80 29.19
C ILE A 196 17.54 -22.83 29.26
N ASN A 197 17.86 -24.11 29.56
CA ASN A 197 16.83 -25.14 29.73
C ASN A 197 15.96 -24.89 30.98
N GLU A 198 14.79 -25.53 31.05
CA GLU A 198 13.76 -25.26 32.08
C GLU A 198 14.28 -25.47 33.52
N THR A 199 15.04 -26.56 33.75
CA THR A 199 15.62 -26.84 35.06
C THR A 199 16.63 -25.79 35.48
N ASN A 200 17.47 -25.32 34.56
CA ASN A 200 18.43 -24.25 34.85
C ASN A 200 17.78 -22.90 35.02
N ARG A 201 16.63 -22.61 34.36
CA ARG A 201 15.86 -21.38 34.58
C ARG A 201 15.40 -21.25 36.03
N ALA A 202 14.87 -22.34 36.60
CA ALA A 202 14.49 -22.35 38.02
C ALA A 202 15.69 -22.07 38.93
N LYS A 203 16.84 -22.70 38.69
CA LYS A 203 18.08 -22.47 39.46
C LYS A 203 18.61 -21.05 39.32
N VAL A 204 18.58 -20.49 38.10
CA VAL A 204 19.00 -19.09 37.85
C VAL A 204 18.10 -18.10 38.59
N ASN A 205 16.78 -18.28 38.55
CA ASN A 205 15.84 -17.42 39.25
C ASN A 205 16.02 -17.51 40.78
N ASN A 206 16.24 -18.70 41.29
CA ASN A 206 16.52 -18.85 42.74
C ASN A 206 17.83 -18.15 43.15
N LYS A 207 18.92 -18.35 42.39
CA LYS A 207 20.19 -17.63 42.65
C LYS A 207 20.08 -16.12 42.50
N TYR A 208 19.31 -15.63 41.53
CA TYR A 208 19.05 -14.21 41.34
C TYR A 208 18.37 -13.63 42.57
N ARG A 209 17.32 -14.30 43.07
CA ARG A 209 16.61 -13.88 44.28
C ARG A 209 17.51 -13.87 45.52
N GLU A 210 18.29 -14.93 45.75
CA GLU A 210 19.26 -14.99 46.86
C GLU A 210 20.28 -13.84 46.80
N SER A 211 20.83 -13.58 45.61
CA SER A 211 21.80 -12.51 45.42
C SER A 211 21.18 -11.11 45.64
N SER A 212 19.94 -10.92 45.16
CA SER A 212 19.21 -9.66 45.36
C SER A 212 18.90 -9.39 46.81
N LEU A 213 18.50 -10.41 47.58
CA LEU A 213 18.25 -10.29 49.00
C LEU A 213 19.55 -9.98 49.79
N SER A 214 20.64 -10.67 49.43
CA SER A 214 21.98 -10.44 50.03
C SER A 214 22.46 -9.03 49.73
N PHE A 215 22.25 -8.50 48.53
CA PHE A 215 22.60 -7.14 48.15
C PHE A 215 21.81 -6.11 48.94
N ILE A 216 20.49 -6.25 49.06
CA ILE A 216 19.65 -5.34 49.86
C ILE A 216 20.06 -5.37 51.34
N LYS A 217 20.41 -6.57 51.86
CA LYS A 217 20.91 -6.68 53.24
C LYS A 217 22.23 -5.91 53.44
N ALA A 218 23.18 -6.06 52.52
CA ALA A 218 24.43 -5.33 52.54
C ALA A 218 24.21 -3.78 52.53
N LEU A 219 23.31 -3.28 51.67
CA LEU A 219 22.97 -1.86 51.59
C LEU A 219 22.41 -1.33 52.94
N ARG A 220 21.67 -2.16 53.69
CA ARG A 220 21.16 -1.80 55.02
C ARG A 220 22.27 -1.86 56.07
N ASP A 221 23.10 -2.90 56.03
CA ASP A 221 24.21 -3.08 56.99
C ASP A 221 25.25 -1.96 56.83
N ASP A 222 25.45 -1.47 55.60
CA ASP A 222 26.34 -0.35 55.27
C ASP A 222 25.69 1.04 55.49
N ASN A 223 24.46 1.11 56.00
CA ASN A 223 23.68 2.35 56.22
C ASN A 223 23.52 3.20 54.92
N LEU A 224 23.51 2.57 53.77
CA LEU A 224 23.29 3.28 52.49
C LEU A 224 21.80 3.48 52.17
N ILE A 225 20.93 2.80 52.89
CA ILE A 225 19.46 2.95 52.80
C ILE A 225 18.92 3.18 54.19
N GLU A 226 18.55 4.42 54.47
CA GLU A 226 17.85 4.80 55.70
C GLU A 226 16.36 5.03 55.44
N SER A 227 15.52 4.56 56.36
CA SER A 227 14.10 4.88 56.35
C SER A 227 13.90 6.27 56.96
N VAL A 228 13.70 7.28 56.13
CA VAL A 228 13.45 8.66 56.55
C VAL A 228 12.02 8.83 57.12
N ASP A 229 11.14 7.92 56.79
CA ASP A 229 9.74 7.93 57.21
C ASP A 229 9.44 6.70 58.11
N SER A 230 8.80 6.97 59.26
CA SER A 230 8.42 5.92 60.21
C SER A 230 7.24 5.07 59.71
N GLU A 231 6.45 5.62 58.80
CA GLU A 231 5.24 4.98 58.27
C GLU A 231 5.51 4.20 56.97
N PHE A 232 6.47 4.65 56.13
CA PHE A 232 6.85 4.00 54.86
C PHE A 232 8.28 3.48 54.92
N LYS A 233 8.44 2.15 54.74
CA LYS A 233 9.77 1.51 54.66
C LYS A 233 10.03 1.00 53.26
N LEU A 234 11.23 1.23 52.73
CA LEU A 234 11.66 0.63 51.49
C LEU A 234 11.65 -0.90 51.62
N HIS A 235 10.86 -1.55 50.80
CA HIS A 235 10.72 -2.99 50.71
C HIS A 235 11.18 -3.47 49.35
N PHE A 236 11.89 -4.60 49.30
CA PHE A 236 12.26 -5.23 48.06
C PHE A 236 11.08 -6.10 47.56
N GLU A 237 10.59 -5.79 46.40
CA GLU A 237 9.47 -6.49 45.78
C GLU A 237 9.92 -7.84 45.23
N GLU A 238 9.82 -8.88 46.04
CA GLU A 238 10.34 -10.22 45.72
C GLU A 238 9.51 -10.94 44.62
N SER A 239 8.24 -10.55 44.45
CA SER A 239 7.28 -11.33 43.68
C SER A 239 7.18 -10.96 42.19
N GLU A 240 7.59 -9.73 41.79
CA GLU A 240 7.31 -9.25 40.45
C GLU A 240 8.50 -9.24 39.49
N ARG A 241 9.74 -9.33 39.97
CA ARG A 241 10.94 -9.29 39.12
C ARG A 241 11.69 -10.62 39.11
N THR A 242 11.78 -11.23 37.96
CA THR A 242 12.60 -12.41 37.71
C THR A 242 13.93 -12.00 37.05
N PHE A 243 14.91 -12.90 37.04
CA PHE A 243 16.16 -12.70 36.27
C PHE A 243 15.88 -12.33 34.81
N ARG A 244 14.84 -12.91 34.22
CA ARG A 244 14.36 -12.58 32.87
C ARG A 244 14.06 -11.09 32.68
N ASP A 245 13.61 -10.38 33.72
CA ASP A 245 13.26 -8.95 33.62
C ASP A 245 14.47 -8.03 33.65
N THR A 246 15.62 -8.55 34.10
CA THR A 246 16.87 -7.78 34.23
C THR A 246 17.83 -7.97 33.05
N ILE A 247 17.59 -8.97 32.20
CA ILE A 247 18.46 -9.26 31.06
C ILE A 247 18.05 -8.52 29.80
N SER A 248 19.00 -8.39 28.90
CA SER A 248 18.81 -7.96 27.53
C SER A 248 19.53 -8.90 26.58
N ALA A 249 19.34 -8.73 25.28
CA ALA A 249 20.06 -9.42 24.24
C ALA A 249 20.83 -8.43 23.37
N ALA A 250 21.96 -8.83 22.83
CA ALA A 250 22.75 -8.00 21.93
C ALA A 250 22.78 -8.61 20.53
N LYS A 251 22.69 -7.75 19.52
CA LYS A 251 22.88 -8.10 18.11
C LYS A 251 24.11 -7.36 17.60
N ASN A 252 25.13 -8.12 17.16
CA ASN A 252 26.41 -7.56 16.73
C ASN A 252 27.07 -6.60 17.76
N GLY A 253 26.96 -6.92 19.05
CA GLY A 253 27.53 -6.11 20.13
C GLY A 253 26.67 -4.92 20.57
N VAL A 254 25.55 -4.66 19.93
CA VAL A 254 24.59 -3.59 20.29
C VAL A 254 23.40 -4.20 21.03
N ASP A 255 23.07 -3.66 22.19
CA ASP A 255 21.86 -4.05 22.92
C ASP A 255 20.62 -3.79 22.03
N ILE A 256 19.75 -4.79 21.90
CA ILE A 256 18.56 -4.67 21.03
C ILE A 256 17.60 -3.59 21.50
N LYS A 257 17.62 -3.18 22.76
CA LYS A 257 16.89 -2.02 23.24
C LYS A 257 17.38 -0.70 22.63
N ASN A 258 18.66 -0.66 22.24
CA ASN A 258 19.32 0.50 21.64
C ASN A 258 19.36 0.48 20.12
N LEU A 259 18.76 -0.54 19.48
CA LEU A 259 18.61 -0.56 18.02
C LEU A 259 17.75 0.60 17.53
N GLY A 260 18.03 1.08 16.32
CA GLY A 260 17.21 2.08 15.65
C GLY A 260 15.75 1.61 15.45
N GLN A 261 14.82 2.56 15.35
CA GLN A 261 13.39 2.27 15.20
C GLN A 261 13.11 1.31 14.02
N GLY A 262 13.72 1.54 12.86
CA GLY A 262 13.56 0.67 11.69
C GLY A 262 14.05 -0.77 11.91
N GLU A 263 15.14 -0.97 12.65
CA GLU A 263 15.61 -2.32 12.97
C GLU A 263 14.69 -3.03 13.96
N LYS A 264 14.10 -2.30 14.92
CA LYS A 264 13.10 -2.84 15.84
C LYS A 264 11.82 -3.24 15.12
N VAL A 265 11.36 -2.45 14.14
CA VAL A 265 10.23 -2.78 13.28
C VAL A 265 10.54 -4.05 12.48
N LEU A 266 11.73 -4.13 11.86
CA LEU A 266 12.14 -5.32 11.12
C LEU A 266 12.17 -6.57 12.02
N LEU A 267 12.67 -6.45 13.25
CA LEU A 267 12.61 -7.54 14.24
C LEU A 267 11.18 -7.96 14.55
N GLY A 268 10.25 -7.01 14.67
CA GLY A 268 8.83 -7.30 14.89
C GLY A 268 8.22 -8.10 13.73
N VAL A 269 8.52 -7.70 12.49
CA VAL A 269 8.08 -8.43 11.29
C VAL A 269 8.73 -9.82 11.25
N GLU A 270 10.04 -9.92 11.46
CA GLU A 270 10.76 -11.20 11.48
C GLU A 270 10.25 -12.12 12.59
N ASN A 271 9.95 -11.60 13.77
CA ASN A 271 9.39 -12.38 14.88
C ASN A 271 8.01 -12.92 14.53
N SER A 272 7.15 -12.05 13.97
CA SER A 272 5.81 -12.46 13.52
C SER A 272 5.86 -13.51 12.40
N TYR A 273 6.90 -13.47 11.58
CA TYR A 273 7.09 -14.39 10.48
C TYR A 273 7.77 -15.70 10.91
N LYS A 274 8.84 -15.64 11.71
CA LYS A 274 9.65 -16.81 12.11
C LYS A 274 9.04 -17.65 13.23
N SER A 275 8.47 -17.01 14.25
CA SER A 275 7.87 -17.71 15.40
C SER A 275 6.62 -18.52 15.05
N LEU A 276 6.04 -18.24 13.87
CA LEU A 276 4.78 -18.82 13.42
C LEU A 276 4.90 -19.49 12.05
N LYS A 277 6.11 -19.66 11.51
CA LYS A 277 6.40 -20.11 10.14
C LYS A 277 5.59 -21.33 9.68
N ASP A 278 5.31 -22.27 10.59
CA ASP A 278 4.55 -23.48 10.27
C ASP A 278 3.03 -23.34 10.46
N ARG A 279 2.56 -22.27 11.13
CA ARG A 279 1.16 -22.06 11.49
C ARG A 279 0.51 -20.85 10.86
N VAL A 280 1.28 -19.78 10.61
CA VAL A 280 0.73 -18.59 9.92
C VAL A 280 0.62 -18.87 8.44
N LYS A 281 -0.60 -18.77 7.93
CA LYS A 281 -0.93 -18.94 6.51
C LYS A 281 -1.32 -17.63 5.85
N ILE A 282 -1.67 -16.60 6.65
CA ILE A 282 -2.08 -15.28 6.17
C ILE A 282 -1.30 -14.21 6.92
N LEU A 283 -0.64 -13.32 6.19
CA LEU A 283 0.10 -12.19 6.72
C LEU A 283 -0.47 -10.87 6.16
N LEU A 284 -0.87 -9.98 7.05
CA LEU A 284 -1.38 -8.65 6.74
C LEU A 284 -0.31 -7.63 7.12
N ILE A 285 0.15 -6.82 6.17
CA ILE A 285 1.20 -5.82 6.39
C ILE A 285 0.69 -4.45 5.93
N GLU A 286 0.74 -3.47 6.82
CA GLU A 286 0.35 -2.11 6.53
C GLU A 286 1.56 -1.19 6.52
N GLU A 287 1.73 -0.46 5.41
CA GLU A 287 2.74 0.58 5.20
C GLU A 287 4.15 0.22 5.70
N PRO A 288 4.75 -0.89 5.23
CA PRO A 288 6.05 -1.35 5.73
C PRO A 288 7.18 -0.35 5.48
N GLU A 289 6.99 0.61 4.56
CA GLU A 289 7.94 1.68 4.24
C GLU A 289 8.06 2.76 5.30
N ASN A 290 7.05 2.99 6.13
CA ASN A 290 6.99 4.17 7.00
C ASN A 290 8.10 4.26 8.04
N HIS A 291 8.68 3.16 8.46
CA HIS A 291 9.71 3.12 9.49
C HIS A 291 10.95 2.32 9.10
N LEU A 292 10.98 1.79 7.89
CA LEU A 292 12.12 1.01 7.39
C LEU A 292 13.02 1.86 6.50
N SER A 293 14.35 1.82 6.77
CA SER A 293 15.30 2.31 5.79
C SER A 293 15.21 1.50 4.50
N TYR A 294 15.68 2.07 3.39
CA TYR A 294 15.69 1.40 2.08
C TYR A 294 16.27 -0.03 2.15
N LEU A 295 17.41 -0.21 2.84
CA LEU A 295 18.05 -1.52 2.99
C LEU A 295 17.20 -2.51 3.80
N ASN A 296 16.54 -2.05 4.84
CA ASN A 296 15.68 -2.90 5.68
C ASN A 296 14.39 -3.27 4.93
N LEU A 297 13.83 -2.33 4.18
CA LEU A 297 12.70 -2.59 3.32
C LEU A 297 13.05 -3.62 2.22
N GLN A 298 14.25 -3.51 1.62
CA GLN A 298 14.74 -4.47 0.65
C GLN A 298 14.90 -5.89 1.25
N LYS A 299 15.41 -6.00 2.48
CA LYS A 299 15.50 -7.30 3.20
C LYS A 299 14.12 -7.91 3.44
N LEU A 300 13.15 -7.10 3.89
CA LEU A 300 11.77 -7.54 4.08
C LEU A 300 11.17 -8.06 2.78
N VAL A 301 11.30 -7.29 1.69
CA VAL A 301 10.80 -7.67 0.37
C VAL A 301 11.40 -8.97 -0.11
N ASN A 302 12.72 -9.16 0.04
CA ASN A 302 13.39 -10.41 -0.34
C ASN A 302 12.85 -11.60 0.48
N THR A 303 12.72 -11.44 1.80
CA THR A 303 12.16 -12.49 2.67
C THR A 303 10.74 -12.89 2.25
N LEU A 304 9.89 -11.91 1.96
CA LEU A 304 8.51 -12.14 1.50
C LEU A 304 8.45 -12.73 0.07
N SER A 305 9.48 -12.48 -0.76
CA SER A 305 9.53 -12.98 -2.14
C SER A 305 9.87 -14.48 -2.21
N GLU A 306 10.61 -15.00 -1.24
CA GLU A 306 11.11 -16.38 -1.24
C GLU A 306 10.10 -17.38 -0.66
N ASP A 307 9.15 -16.96 0.17
CA ASP A 307 8.18 -17.85 0.80
C ASP A 307 6.89 -17.98 0.00
N THR A 308 6.59 -19.18 -0.44
CA THR A 308 5.38 -19.51 -1.22
C THR A 308 4.24 -20.10 -0.36
N ASN A 309 4.50 -20.35 0.95
CA ASN A 309 3.54 -21.04 1.82
C ASN A 309 2.59 -20.10 2.57
N VAL A 310 2.86 -18.79 2.53
CA VAL A 310 2.09 -17.77 3.23
C VAL A 310 1.44 -16.84 2.20
N GLN A 311 0.14 -16.67 2.32
CA GLN A 311 -0.57 -15.64 1.56
C GLN A 311 -0.38 -14.28 2.23
N VAL A 312 0.14 -13.31 1.50
CA VAL A 312 0.50 -12.00 2.01
C VAL A 312 -0.41 -10.93 1.41
N PHE A 313 -0.95 -10.06 2.26
CA PHE A 313 -1.69 -8.87 1.88
C PHE A 313 -0.93 -7.64 2.38
N ILE A 314 -0.57 -6.74 1.48
CA ILE A 314 0.25 -5.55 1.78
C ILE A 314 -0.49 -4.31 1.32
N GLY A 315 -0.67 -3.33 2.22
CA GLY A 315 -1.07 -1.98 1.87
C GLY A 315 0.18 -1.09 1.80
N THR A 316 0.48 -0.49 0.65
CA THR A 316 1.74 0.25 0.45
C THR A 316 1.60 1.42 -0.52
N HIS A 317 2.51 2.41 -0.35
CA HIS A 317 2.80 3.49 -1.30
C HIS A 317 4.21 3.37 -1.89
N SER A 318 4.94 2.28 -1.59
CA SER A 318 6.33 2.12 -1.99
C SER A 318 6.47 1.61 -3.41
N ASN A 319 7.11 2.40 -4.29
CA ASN A 319 7.51 1.97 -5.63
C ASN A 319 8.35 0.70 -5.60
N MET A 320 9.24 0.57 -4.59
CA MET A 320 10.10 -0.60 -4.45
C MET A 320 9.30 -1.87 -4.17
N ILE A 321 8.34 -1.82 -3.24
CA ILE A 321 7.48 -2.96 -2.92
C ILE A 321 6.65 -3.33 -4.15
N THR A 322 6.03 -2.34 -4.78
CA THR A 322 5.19 -2.49 -5.97
C THR A 322 5.95 -3.18 -7.12
N ALA A 323 7.15 -2.71 -7.42
CA ALA A 323 7.96 -3.26 -8.50
C ALA A 323 8.52 -4.65 -8.17
N ARG A 324 9.09 -4.84 -6.97
CA ARG A 324 9.84 -6.06 -6.61
C ARG A 324 8.96 -7.26 -6.30
N LEU A 325 7.80 -7.06 -5.69
CA LEU A 325 6.85 -8.15 -5.41
C LEU A 325 6.00 -8.56 -6.62
N GLY A 326 6.07 -7.79 -7.71
CA GLY A 326 5.46 -8.11 -9.00
C GLY A 326 4.19 -7.33 -9.28
N VAL A 327 4.16 -6.75 -10.47
CA VAL A 327 3.04 -5.94 -10.99
C VAL A 327 1.76 -6.79 -11.10
N ASP A 328 1.90 -8.07 -11.35
CA ASP A 328 0.85 -9.08 -11.42
C ASP A 328 0.11 -9.31 -10.08
N ASN A 329 0.70 -8.87 -8.99
CA ASN A 329 0.12 -8.98 -7.65
C ASN A 329 -0.58 -7.70 -7.19
N LEU A 330 -0.61 -6.66 -8.04
CA LEU A 330 -1.19 -5.37 -7.69
C LEU A 330 -2.71 -5.38 -7.77
N ILE A 331 -3.31 -4.79 -6.74
CA ILE A 331 -4.73 -4.49 -6.68
C ILE A 331 -4.83 -2.99 -6.42
N PHE A 332 -5.27 -2.27 -7.44
CA PHE A 332 -5.48 -0.83 -7.35
C PHE A 332 -6.75 -0.54 -6.57
N VAL A 333 -6.68 0.38 -5.62
CA VAL A 333 -7.78 0.81 -4.77
C VAL A 333 -8.01 2.29 -4.98
N ASN A 334 -9.19 2.65 -5.48
CA ASN A 334 -9.58 4.03 -5.71
C ASN A 334 -11.04 4.24 -5.29
N GLU A 335 -11.27 5.17 -4.35
CA GLU A 335 -12.61 5.61 -3.89
C GLU A 335 -13.61 4.48 -3.61
N GLY A 336 -13.13 3.40 -2.97
CA GLY A 336 -13.97 2.24 -2.62
C GLY A 336 -14.21 1.25 -3.77
N GLN A 337 -13.57 1.44 -4.92
CA GLN A 337 -13.51 0.48 -6.02
C GLN A 337 -12.14 -0.17 -6.07
N THR A 338 -12.08 -1.35 -6.67
CA THR A 338 -10.81 -2.06 -6.87
C THR A 338 -10.70 -2.58 -8.28
N SER A 339 -9.50 -2.50 -8.86
CA SER A 339 -9.17 -3.10 -10.14
C SER A 339 -7.83 -3.84 -10.07
N LYS A 340 -7.67 -4.85 -10.92
CA LYS A 340 -6.41 -5.59 -11.06
C LYS A 340 -5.77 -5.23 -12.39
N VAL A 341 -4.45 -5.17 -12.40
CA VAL A 341 -3.70 -5.20 -13.64
C VAL A 341 -3.65 -6.66 -14.11
N THR A 342 -4.45 -7.00 -15.11
CA THR A 342 -4.54 -8.36 -15.68
C THR A 342 -3.84 -8.43 -17.03
N ASP A 343 -3.56 -9.63 -17.47
CA ASP A 343 -3.08 -9.93 -18.85
C ASP A 343 -1.73 -9.32 -19.24
N LEU A 344 -0.84 -9.07 -18.24
CA LEU A 344 0.52 -8.65 -18.52
C LEU A 344 1.37 -9.80 -19.06
N SER A 345 2.19 -9.51 -20.07
CA SER A 345 3.17 -10.47 -20.54
C SER A 345 4.22 -10.79 -19.45
N PRO A 346 4.74 -12.03 -19.40
CA PRO A 346 5.80 -12.41 -18.46
C PRO A 346 7.04 -11.52 -18.55
N ASP A 347 7.32 -11.00 -19.74
CA ASP A 347 8.44 -10.08 -19.98
C ASP A 347 8.20 -8.71 -19.33
N THR A 348 6.99 -8.18 -19.35
CA THR A 348 6.63 -6.93 -18.68
C THR A 348 6.71 -7.07 -17.17
N VAL A 349 6.20 -8.16 -16.61
CA VAL A 349 6.35 -8.46 -15.17
C VAL A 349 7.83 -8.55 -14.78
N LYS A 350 8.65 -9.27 -15.56
CA LYS A 350 10.09 -9.41 -15.31
C LYS A 350 10.84 -8.08 -15.45
N PHE A 351 10.43 -7.25 -16.42
CA PHE A 351 10.99 -5.92 -16.63
C PHE A 351 10.82 -5.06 -15.38
N PHE A 352 9.60 -4.87 -14.88
CA PHE A 352 9.36 -4.03 -13.71
C PHE A 352 9.99 -4.59 -12.43
N LYS A 353 10.08 -5.91 -12.27
CA LYS A 353 10.81 -6.54 -11.14
C LYS A 353 12.30 -6.19 -11.13
N LYS A 354 12.91 -5.99 -12.29
CA LYS A 354 14.35 -5.70 -12.44
C LYS A 354 14.66 -4.23 -12.65
N SER A 355 13.69 -3.44 -13.06
CA SER A 355 13.86 -2.01 -13.30
C SER A 355 14.22 -1.28 -12.01
N THR A 356 15.15 -0.36 -12.11
CA THR A 356 15.44 0.62 -11.06
C THR A 356 14.53 1.84 -11.13
N ASN A 357 13.71 1.94 -12.19
CA ASN A 357 12.81 3.06 -12.41
C ASN A 357 11.71 3.09 -11.35
N GLN A 358 11.64 4.17 -10.59
CA GLN A 358 10.71 4.37 -9.49
C GLN A 358 9.36 4.94 -9.93
N ASN A 359 9.14 5.13 -11.23
CA ASN A 359 7.96 5.82 -11.77
C ASN A 359 6.72 4.92 -11.98
N LEU A 360 6.85 3.61 -11.74
CA LEU A 360 5.75 2.66 -11.96
C LEU A 360 4.50 3.02 -11.13
N LEU A 361 4.70 3.32 -9.84
CA LEU A 361 3.57 3.65 -8.96
C LEU A 361 2.92 4.97 -9.37
N ASN A 362 3.74 5.99 -9.69
CA ASN A 362 3.24 7.26 -10.21
C ASN A 362 2.43 7.06 -11.48
N PHE A 363 2.93 6.20 -12.40
CA PHE A 363 2.20 5.84 -13.62
C PHE A 363 0.85 5.18 -13.30
N ILE A 364 0.82 4.20 -12.39
CA ILE A 364 -0.40 3.48 -12.05
C ILE A 364 -1.43 4.39 -11.36
N LEU A 365 -0.99 5.28 -10.46
CA LEU A 365 -1.88 6.14 -9.69
C LEU A 365 -2.44 7.32 -10.49
N SER A 366 -1.69 7.85 -11.45
CA SER A 366 -2.09 9.03 -12.21
C SER A 366 -3.13 8.70 -13.28
N LYS A 367 -4.21 9.46 -13.36
CA LYS A 367 -5.26 9.31 -14.39
C LYS A 367 -4.81 9.86 -15.74
N LYS A 368 -4.01 10.93 -15.76
CA LYS A 368 -3.52 11.58 -16.96
C LYS A 368 -1.99 11.55 -16.95
N VAL A 369 -1.37 10.98 -17.98
CA VAL A 369 0.07 10.76 -18.02
C VAL A 369 0.65 11.17 -19.38
N ILE A 370 1.77 11.89 -19.34
CA ILE A 370 2.65 12.11 -20.49
C ILE A 370 3.92 11.26 -20.27
N LEU A 371 4.15 10.29 -21.12
CA LEU A 371 5.37 9.50 -21.14
C LEU A 371 6.37 10.14 -22.11
N VAL A 372 7.58 10.38 -21.65
CA VAL A 372 8.68 10.95 -22.43
C VAL A 372 9.88 10.01 -22.42
N GLU A 373 10.75 10.13 -23.43
CA GLU A 373 11.85 9.18 -23.64
C GLU A 373 12.96 9.33 -22.60
N GLY A 374 13.34 10.57 -22.29
CA GLY A 374 14.49 10.85 -21.44
C GLY A 374 14.35 12.10 -20.56
N ASN A 375 15.51 12.47 -19.98
CA ASN A 375 15.55 13.56 -19.01
C ASN A 375 15.42 14.94 -19.67
N ALA A 376 15.83 15.11 -20.93
CA ALA A 376 15.72 16.40 -21.61
C ALA A 376 14.26 16.79 -21.84
N GLU A 377 13.49 15.86 -22.35
CA GLU A 377 12.05 16.02 -22.52
C GLU A 377 11.36 16.22 -21.16
N TYR A 378 11.72 15.42 -20.16
CA TYR A 378 11.15 15.54 -18.82
C TYR A 378 11.33 16.94 -18.22
N ILE A 379 12.55 17.49 -18.29
CA ILE A 379 12.90 18.82 -17.76
C ILE A 379 12.09 19.92 -18.45
N LEU A 380 11.94 19.87 -19.78
CA LEU A 380 11.29 20.92 -20.54
C LEU A 380 9.77 20.77 -20.62
N MET A 381 9.25 19.55 -20.49
CA MET A 381 7.82 19.28 -20.65
C MET A 381 6.94 19.98 -19.61
N GLU A 382 7.39 20.05 -18.35
CA GLU A 382 6.67 20.79 -17.31
C GLU A 382 6.57 22.27 -17.65
N LYS A 383 7.68 22.87 -18.14
CA LYS A 383 7.68 24.27 -18.56
C LYS A 383 6.85 24.52 -19.81
N PHE A 384 6.87 23.62 -20.78
CA PHE A 384 6.00 23.72 -21.96
C PHE A 384 4.52 23.63 -21.59
N PHE A 385 4.18 22.76 -20.63
CA PHE A 385 2.81 22.67 -20.12
C PHE A 385 2.38 23.97 -19.45
N GLU A 386 3.23 24.56 -18.60
CA GLU A 386 3.01 25.86 -17.96
C GLU A 386 2.83 26.99 -18.98
N VAL A 387 3.70 27.06 -20.01
CA VAL A 387 3.61 28.08 -21.06
C VAL A 387 2.31 27.99 -21.85
N ILE A 388 1.82 26.77 -22.14
CA ILE A 388 0.60 26.57 -22.92
C ILE A 388 -0.65 26.87 -22.08
N HIS A 389 -0.67 26.50 -20.80
CA HIS A 389 -1.87 26.53 -19.96
C HIS A 389 -1.84 27.56 -18.83
N SER A 390 -0.72 28.22 -18.58
CA SER A 390 -0.50 29.10 -17.41
C SER A 390 -0.74 28.41 -16.06
N GLU A 391 -0.60 27.08 -16.02
CA GLU A 391 -0.78 26.23 -14.85
C GLU A 391 0.20 25.06 -14.90
N ASP A 392 0.66 24.59 -13.75
CA ASP A 392 1.52 23.41 -13.67
C ASP A 392 0.77 22.12 -14.06
N ALA A 393 1.45 21.17 -14.68
CA ALA A 393 0.91 19.87 -15.07
C ALA A 393 0.30 19.12 -13.84
N SER A 394 0.99 19.19 -12.70
CA SER A 394 0.53 18.57 -11.45
C SER A 394 -0.80 19.15 -10.94
N ASN A 395 -1.01 20.47 -11.06
CA ASN A 395 -2.26 21.12 -10.67
C ASN A 395 -3.42 20.71 -11.58
N CYS A 396 -3.12 20.35 -12.83
CA CYS A 396 -4.08 19.80 -13.80
C CYS A 396 -4.27 18.27 -13.67
N GLY A 397 -3.62 17.62 -12.67
CA GLY A 397 -3.69 16.17 -12.47
C GLY A 397 -2.95 15.37 -13.54
N VAL A 398 -2.00 15.97 -14.25
CA VAL A 398 -1.18 15.34 -15.29
C VAL A 398 0.20 14.99 -14.71
N ALA A 399 0.58 13.72 -14.79
CA ALA A 399 1.92 13.26 -14.43
C ALA A 399 2.81 13.20 -15.68
N ILE A 400 3.97 13.81 -15.62
CA ILE A 400 5.01 13.69 -16.64
C ILE A 400 6.01 12.64 -16.15
N ILE A 401 6.29 11.62 -16.97
CA ILE A 401 7.10 10.47 -16.58
C ILE A 401 8.14 10.16 -17.66
N SER A 402 9.43 10.24 -17.30
CA SER A 402 10.51 9.72 -18.14
C SER A 402 10.59 8.21 -18.03
N VAL A 403 10.68 7.52 -19.19
CA VAL A 403 10.93 6.08 -19.25
C VAL A 403 12.42 5.73 -19.28
N ASP A 404 13.33 6.72 -19.24
CA ASP A 404 14.80 6.59 -19.22
C ASP A 404 15.35 5.70 -20.36
N GLY A 405 14.86 5.91 -21.58
CA GLY A 405 15.20 5.10 -22.75
C GLY A 405 14.66 3.68 -22.73
N LEU A 406 13.81 3.35 -21.75
CA LEU A 406 13.15 2.08 -21.63
C LEU A 406 11.92 2.01 -22.55
N SER A 407 11.45 0.79 -22.82
CA SER A 407 10.35 0.59 -23.77
C SER A 407 9.03 1.17 -23.24
N PHE A 408 8.48 2.18 -23.92
CA PHE A 408 7.12 2.67 -23.72
C PHE A 408 6.08 1.54 -23.72
N LYS A 409 6.27 0.52 -24.56
CA LYS A 409 5.35 -0.62 -24.67
C LYS A 409 5.05 -1.31 -23.35
N ARG A 410 6.00 -1.31 -22.39
CA ARG A 410 5.78 -1.91 -21.06
C ARG A 410 4.76 -1.12 -20.23
N TYR A 411 4.80 0.21 -20.32
CA TYR A 411 3.81 1.08 -19.68
C TYR A 411 2.47 1.03 -20.40
N LEU A 412 2.49 0.97 -21.73
CA LEU A 412 1.27 0.88 -22.54
C LEU A 412 0.54 -0.45 -22.34
N GLU A 413 1.25 -1.55 -22.10
CA GLU A 413 0.65 -2.82 -21.74
C GLU A 413 -0.15 -2.73 -20.44
N ILE A 414 0.36 -2.00 -19.45
CA ILE A 414 -0.39 -1.70 -18.21
C ILE A 414 -1.59 -0.79 -18.52
N ALA A 415 -1.40 0.26 -19.34
CA ALA A 415 -2.45 1.22 -19.70
C ALA A 415 -3.68 0.58 -20.35
N LYS A 416 -3.51 -0.50 -21.11
CA LYS A 416 -4.63 -1.27 -21.70
C LYS A 416 -5.65 -1.75 -20.66
N GLY A 417 -5.21 -1.97 -19.41
CA GLY A 417 -6.06 -2.41 -18.31
C GLY A 417 -6.87 -1.29 -17.61
N PHE A 418 -6.66 -0.01 -17.99
CA PHE A 418 -7.28 1.15 -17.33
C PHE A 418 -8.01 2.03 -18.33
N SER A 419 -9.32 1.85 -18.49
CA SER A 419 -10.13 2.63 -19.44
C SER A 419 -10.29 4.11 -19.07
N ASP A 420 -10.12 4.46 -17.80
CA ASP A 420 -10.24 5.83 -17.27
C ASP A 420 -8.90 6.59 -17.21
N LYS A 421 -7.81 5.97 -17.68
CA LYS A 421 -6.47 6.55 -17.71
C LYS A 421 -6.13 7.04 -19.11
N LYS A 422 -5.75 8.30 -19.25
CA LYS A 422 -5.20 8.87 -20.51
C LYS A 422 -3.69 8.83 -20.51
N VAL A 423 -3.09 8.29 -21.58
CA VAL A 423 -1.63 8.15 -21.73
C VAL A 423 -1.20 8.71 -23.07
N ALA A 424 -0.54 9.87 -23.06
CA ALA A 424 0.18 10.40 -24.21
C ALA A 424 1.63 9.91 -24.20
N VAL A 425 2.11 9.40 -25.31
CA VAL A 425 3.53 9.06 -25.52
C VAL A 425 4.14 10.11 -26.42
N ILE A 426 5.21 10.74 -25.98
CA ILE A 426 6.03 11.63 -26.79
C ILE A 426 7.33 10.89 -27.12
N THR A 427 7.57 10.59 -28.39
CA THR A 427 8.72 9.80 -28.84
C THR A 427 9.38 10.39 -30.08
N ASP A 428 10.65 10.12 -30.26
CA ASP A 428 11.42 10.48 -31.43
C ASP A 428 11.02 9.61 -32.64
N ASN A 429 11.13 10.13 -33.88
CA ASN A 429 10.92 9.35 -35.09
C ASN A 429 12.18 8.67 -35.62
N ASP A 430 13.37 8.98 -35.05
CA ASP A 430 14.67 8.42 -35.44
C ASP A 430 14.98 8.53 -36.94
N GLY A 431 14.30 9.44 -37.68
CA GLY A 431 14.43 9.63 -39.12
C GLY A 431 13.64 8.67 -39.98
N ASP A 432 12.67 7.93 -39.41
CA ASP A 432 11.76 7.01 -40.09
C ASP A 432 10.41 6.95 -39.35
N TYR A 433 9.58 7.96 -39.55
CA TYR A 433 8.29 8.10 -38.88
C TYR A 433 7.37 6.90 -39.10
N GLN A 434 7.36 6.36 -40.35
CA GLN A 434 6.50 5.23 -40.68
C GLN A 434 6.83 4.00 -39.82
N SER A 435 8.08 3.58 -39.80
CA SER A 435 8.50 2.35 -39.14
C SER A 435 8.61 2.51 -37.62
N LYS A 436 9.14 3.65 -37.17
CA LYS A 436 9.47 3.88 -35.75
C LYS A 436 8.27 4.33 -34.92
N VAL A 437 7.28 4.96 -35.56
CA VAL A 437 6.10 5.46 -34.87
C VAL A 437 4.85 4.69 -35.29
N LEU A 438 4.42 4.79 -36.54
CA LEU A 438 3.14 4.22 -36.98
C LEU A 438 3.13 2.70 -36.87
N ASP A 439 4.07 2.00 -37.50
CA ASP A 439 4.10 0.54 -37.48
C ASP A 439 4.38 -0.01 -36.08
N ARG A 440 5.29 0.65 -35.34
CA ARG A 440 5.71 0.23 -34.00
C ARG A 440 4.58 0.26 -32.98
N TYR A 441 3.69 1.26 -33.06
CA TYR A 441 2.62 1.48 -32.07
C TYR A 441 1.22 1.21 -32.64
N SER A 442 1.08 0.62 -33.83
CA SER A 442 -0.19 0.33 -34.49
C SER A 442 -1.17 -0.47 -33.64
N GLU A 443 -0.67 -1.37 -32.79
CA GLU A 443 -1.50 -2.16 -31.87
C GLU A 443 -2.26 -1.32 -30.81
N TYR A 444 -1.82 -0.09 -30.56
CA TYR A 444 -2.42 0.80 -29.57
C TYR A 444 -3.47 1.76 -30.16
N GLU A 445 -3.59 1.87 -31.47
CA GLU A 445 -4.57 2.75 -32.16
C GLU A 445 -6.03 2.43 -31.81
N SER A 446 -6.30 1.16 -31.41
CA SER A 446 -7.64 0.74 -31.01
C SER A 446 -8.03 1.13 -29.58
N TYR A 447 -7.13 1.75 -28.84
CA TYR A 447 -7.35 2.17 -27.46
C TYR A 447 -7.52 3.67 -27.37
N ASP A 448 -8.73 4.17 -27.11
CA ASP A 448 -9.06 5.60 -27.05
C ASP A 448 -8.28 6.35 -25.95
N ASN A 449 -7.79 5.62 -24.95
CA ASN A 449 -7.06 6.15 -23.81
C ASN A 449 -5.53 6.22 -24.03
N ILE A 450 -5.02 5.79 -25.19
CA ILE A 450 -3.58 5.78 -25.50
C ILE A 450 -3.37 6.53 -26.82
N LYS A 451 -2.47 7.50 -26.85
CA LYS A 451 -2.09 8.17 -28.08
C LYS A 451 -0.59 8.47 -28.14
N VAL A 452 0.00 8.25 -29.32
CA VAL A 452 1.43 8.46 -29.56
C VAL A 452 1.60 9.72 -30.42
N PHE A 453 2.52 10.58 -30.01
CA PHE A 453 2.84 11.85 -30.64
C PHE A 453 4.33 11.89 -31.01
N SER A 454 4.61 12.30 -32.22
CA SER A 454 5.98 12.45 -32.75
C SER A 454 5.94 13.42 -33.92
N ASP A 455 7.07 14.05 -34.23
CA ASP A 455 7.19 14.85 -35.46
C ASP A 455 7.12 13.92 -36.69
N SER A 456 6.25 14.24 -37.64
CA SER A 456 6.09 13.45 -38.87
C SER A 456 7.18 13.71 -39.92
N ASN A 457 8.03 14.73 -39.69
CA ASN A 457 9.13 15.07 -40.58
C ASN A 457 10.40 14.31 -40.18
N ASP A 458 10.85 13.40 -41.03
CA ASP A 458 12.03 12.56 -40.78
C ASP A 458 13.34 13.35 -40.61
N THR A 459 13.41 14.62 -41.06
CA THR A 459 14.56 15.49 -40.78
C THR A 459 14.61 15.94 -39.32
N ASN A 460 13.49 16.00 -38.62
CA ASN A 460 13.36 16.32 -37.20
C ASN A 460 13.46 15.04 -36.33
N ARG A 461 14.52 14.29 -36.55
CA ARG A 461 14.68 12.91 -36.05
C ARG A 461 14.66 12.75 -34.53
N THR A 462 15.01 13.80 -33.77
CA THR A 462 15.00 13.79 -32.31
C THR A 462 14.38 15.06 -31.74
N PHE A 463 13.98 15.01 -30.48
CA PHE A 463 13.43 16.14 -29.74
C PHE A 463 14.32 17.39 -29.83
N GLU A 464 15.63 17.23 -29.62
CA GLU A 464 16.57 18.35 -29.66
C GLU A 464 16.69 18.97 -31.06
N VAL A 465 16.72 18.13 -32.11
CA VAL A 465 16.78 18.59 -33.50
C VAL A 465 15.50 19.34 -33.86
N CYS A 466 14.34 18.84 -33.44
CA CYS A 466 13.06 19.50 -33.66
C CYS A 466 13.00 20.88 -32.97
N LEU A 467 13.42 20.95 -31.70
CA LEU A 467 13.48 22.23 -30.95
C LEU A 467 14.40 23.24 -31.63
N TYR A 468 15.59 22.80 -32.02
CA TYR A 468 16.56 23.69 -32.65
C TYR A 468 16.05 24.18 -34.01
N ASN A 469 15.57 23.32 -34.87
CA ASN A 469 15.07 23.71 -36.19
C ASN A 469 13.93 24.73 -36.15
N LYS A 470 13.12 24.70 -35.09
CA LYS A 470 12.03 25.67 -34.88
C LYS A 470 12.46 26.96 -34.19
N ASN A 471 13.61 26.98 -33.51
CA ASN A 471 14.01 28.07 -32.62
C ASN A 471 15.52 28.46 -32.73
N SER A 472 16.19 28.16 -33.84
CA SER A 472 17.64 28.48 -33.99
C SER A 472 17.92 29.93 -33.69
N ASP A 473 17.12 30.87 -34.22
CA ASP A 473 17.28 32.30 -34.03
C ASP A 473 17.15 32.77 -32.58
N LEU A 474 16.44 32.01 -31.76
CA LEU A 474 16.28 32.26 -30.32
C LEU A 474 17.34 31.55 -29.48
N ILE A 475 17.71 30.32 -29.85
CA ILE A 475 18.64 29.45 -29.08
C ILE A 475 20.10 29.89 -29.28
N ASP A 476 20.52 30.23 -30.51
CA ASP A 476 21.90 30.59 -30.81
C ASP A 476 22.40 31.80 -29.99
N PRO A 477 21.61 32.89 -29.80
CA PRO A 477 22.06 34.04 -29.02
C PRO A 477 22.13 33.78 -27.50
N LEU A 478 21.53 32.71 -26.98
CA LEU A 478 21.44 32.48 -25.53
C LEU A 478 22.77 32.08 -24.89
N GLY A 479 23.78 31.70 -25.66
CA GLY A 479 25.09 31.28 -25.15
C GLY A 479 25.00 30.02 -24.27
N ILE A 480 24.08 29.09 -24.59
CA ILE A 480 23.84 27.85 -23.83
C ILE A 480 24.95 26.83 -24.07
N ALA A 481 25.49 26.78 -25.29
CA ALA A 481 26.52 25.80 -25.64
C ALA A 481 27.87 26.15 -24.99
N LEU A 482 28.61 25.10 -24.65
CA LEU A 482 30.02 25.19 -24.20
C LEU A 482 30.99 25.11 -25.37
N THR A 483 30.50 24.87 -26.57
CA THR A 483 31.26 24.69 -27.83
C THR A 483 30.66 25.57 -28.92
N ASP A 484 31.41 25.81 -29.99
CA ASP A 484 30.97 26.64 -31.13
C ASP A 484 29.83 25.98 -31.94
N ASN A 485 29.58 24.67 -31.74
CA ASN A 485 28.48 23.93 -32.37
C ASN A 485 27.37 23.58 -31.36
N ILE A 486 26.32 24.38 -31.35
CA ILE A 486 25.21 24.22 -30.41
C ILE A 486 24.41 22.93 -30.65
N GLN A 487 24.20 22.52 -31.91
CA GLN A 487 23.50 21.27 -32.22
C GLN A 487 24.28 20.05 -31.71
N GLU A 488 25.60 20.04 -31.87
CA GLU A 488 26.43 18.94 -31.35
C GLU A 488 26.38 18.88 -29.83
N PHE A 489 26.39 20.03 -29.16
CA PHE A 489 26.22 20.13 -27.72
C PHE A 489 24.85 19.59 -27.29
N MET A 490 23.75 20.00 -27.93
CA MET A 490 22.38 19.55 -27.64
C MET A 490 22.24 18.02 -27.74
N LEU A 491 22.79 17.43 -28.80
CA LEU A 491 22.70 15.98 -29.02
C LEU A 491 23.54 15.15 -28.05
N ARG A 492 24.70 15.69 -27.61
CA ARG A 492 25.62 14.99 -26.72
C ARG A 492 25.24 15.16 -25.25
N GLU A 493 24.85 16.37 -24.87
CA GLU A 493 24.61 16.77 -23.48
C GLU A 493 23.12 17.14 -23.27
N LYS A 494 22.21 16.25 -23.73
CA LYS A 494 20.78 16.50 -23.81
C LYS A 494 20.17 17.11 -22.54
N ALA A 495 20.40 16.49 -21.38
CA ALA A 495 19.84 16.95 -20.10
C ALA A 495 20.43 18.29 -19.64
N GLU A 496 21.74 18.51 -19.87
CA GLU A 496 22.40 19.77 -19.54
C GLU A 496 21.89 20.91 -20.41
N PHE A 497 21.69 20.65 -21.71
CA PHE A 497 21.04 21.61 -22.61
C PHE A 497 19.66 22.00 -22.11
N ALA A 498 18.82 21.03 -21.80
CA ALA A 498 17.47 21.25 -21.32
C ALA A 498 17.45 22.08 -20.02
N LEU A 499 18.34 21.80 -19.08
CA LEU A 499 18.46 22.52 -17.81
C LEU A 499 18.87 23.99 -18.02
N ARG A 500 19.86 24.23 -18.94
CA ARG A 500 20.28 25.59 -19.27
C ARG A 500 19.20 26.38 -19.99
N LEU A 501 18.49 25.76 -20.91
CA LEU A 501 17.36 26.38 -21.59
C LEU A 501 16.25 26.72 -20.60
N LEU A 502 15.90 25.83 -19.68
CA LEU A 502 14.94 26.07 -18.62
C LEU A 502 15.34 27.26 -17.74
N THR A 503 16.64 27.38 -17.40
CA THR A 503 17.14 28.53 -16.64
C THR A 503 16.91 29.82 -17.40
N LYS A 504 17.20 29.85 -18.73
CA LYS A 504 16.94 31.01 -19.56
C LYS A 504 15.45 31.37 -19.71
N PHE A 505 14.57 30.36 -19.74
CA PHE A 505 13.14 30.58 -19.70
C PHE A 505 12.70 31.25 -18.40
N ASN A 506 13.20 30.81 -17.26
CA ASN A 506 12.82 31.38 -15.97
C ASN A 506 13.30 32.82 -15.77
N ASP A 507 14.38 33.19 -16.45
CA ASP A 507 14.99 34.53 -16.38
C ASP A 507 14.38 35.51 -17.42
N ASN A 508 13.58 35.04 -18.40
CA ASN A 508 13.18 35.87 -19.54
C ASN A 508 11.77 35.50 -20.08
N ASP A 509 10.78 36.24 -19.65
CA ASP A 509 9.37 36.05 -20.07
C ASP A 509 9.17 36.26 -21.58
N SER A 510 9.92 37.18 -22.20
CA SER A 510 9.81 37.41 -23.65
C SER A 510 10.33 36.24 -24.48
N LEU A 511 11.28 35.46 -23.95
CA LEU A 511 11.74 34.23 -24.57
C LEU A 511 10.62 33.17 -24.52
N GLN A 512 9.92 33.07 -23.41
CA GLN A 512 8.80 32.12 -23.28
C GLN A 512 7.70 32.40 -24.29
N GLU A 513 7.31 33.69 -24.45
CA GLU A 513 6.27 34.11 -25.39
C GLU A 513 6.67 33.89 -26.86
N SER A 514 7.96 34.01 -27.18
CA SER A 514 8.47 33.91 -28.56
C SER A 514 8.83 32.49 -28.96
N PHE A 515 8.99 31.58 -28.00
CA PHE A 515 9.48 30.22 -28.25
C PHE A 515 8.44 29.34 -28.95
N ASN A 516 8.85 28.72 -30.05
CA ASN A 516 8.00 27.85 -30.84
C ASN A 516 8.06 26.40 -30.32
N ILE A 517 7.16 26.04 -29.39
CA ILE A 517 7.02 24.66 -28.95
C ILE A 517 6.57 23.79 -30.16
N PRO A 518 7.21 22.64 -30.42
CA PRO A 518 6.82 21.74 -31.51
C PRO A 518 5.35 21.33 -31.46
N ASP A 519 4.71 21.21 -32.62
CA ASP A 519 3.25 21.02 -32.71
C ASP A 519 2.83 19.69 -32.09
N TYR A 520 3.57 18.60 -32.32
CA TYR A 520 3.27 17.30 -31.73
C TYR A 520 3.32 17.31 -30.19
N ILE A 521 4.14 18.18 -29.58
CA ILE A 521 4.19 18.37 -28.13
C ILE A 521 2.95 19.14 -27.66
N LYS A 522 2.57 20.22 -28.35
CA LYS A 522 1.34 20.96 -28.05
C LYS A 522 0.12 20.06 -28.14
N GLU A 523 0.02 19.27 -29.20
CA GLU A 523 -1.07 18.31 -29.41
C GLU A 523 -1.12 17.26 -28.30
N ALA A 524 0.03 16.76 -27.82
CA ALA A 524 0.09 15.80 -26.72
C ALA A 524 -0.41 16.41 -25.40
N ILE A 525 0.06 17.63 -25.08
CA ILE A 525 -0.35 18.36 -23.87
C ILE A 525 -1.84 18.67 -23.90
N GLU A 526 -2.37 19.19 -25.02
CA GLU A 526 -3.79 19.48 -25.19
C GLU A 526 -4.65 18.22 -25.10
N TRP A 527 -4.21 17.13 -25.74
CA TRP A 527 -4.97 15.88 -25.73
C TRP A 527 -5.07 15.28 -24.32
N VAL A 528 -4.01 15.35 -23.52
CA VAL A 528 -4.03 14.80 -22.16
C VAL A 528 -4.86 15.66 -21.22
N LYS A 529 -4.80 16.99 -21.35
CA LYS A 529 -5.54 17.92 -20.47
C LYS A 529 -7.04 17.82 -20.68
N ASN A 530 -7.50 17.77 -21.93
CA ASN A 530 -8.93 17.68 -22.26
C ASN A 530 -9.51 16.35 -21.76
N ASP A 531 -10.76 16.35 -21.27
CA ASP A 531 -11.45 15.15 -20.76
C ASP A 531 -11.86 14.16 -21.84
#